data_1e52481799680727b5fea18c59084f53
#
_entry.id   1e52481799680727b5fea18c59084f53
#
_cell.length_a   1.000
_cell.length_b   1.000
_cell.length_c   1.000
_cell.angle_alpha   90.00
_cell.angle_beta   90.00
_cell.angle_gamma   90.00
#
_symmetry.space_group_name_H-M   'P 1'
#
loop_
_entity.id
_entity.type
_entity.pdbx_description
1 polymer ?
#
loop_
_entity_poly.entity_id
_entity_poly.type
_entity_poly.pdbx_seq_one_letter_code
_entity_poly.pdbx_strand_id
1 'polypeptide(L)'
;MDIKKEGSLAAPTRDIVDWNSDEYLNEKALDAEMRRQFEVCHSCRRCFNLCDSFPTLFDFIDDSPNESVDDLTKKHFEDVTDKCTLCDMCFMTKCPYVPPHEFNIDFPHLMLRYRTYQENQKKLSKIPKELAKVDRNASLARLSPSIANWSSDKKNKLTRSPLELMTGIDKDAELPKFEKKSFHDNFKNISNKLNKNAPAYGRKVAIYSTCYVNHNNSKVGAAANNVLNFNGVDTISTYPGCCG
;
A
#
# COMPACT_ATOMS: atom_id res chain seq x y z
N MET A 1 -12.75 39.74 -9.59
CA MET A 1 -12.14 38.88 -8.55
C MET A 1 -12.47 37.45 -8.91
N ASP A 2 -11.52 36.71 -9.48
CA ASP A 2 -11.70 35.28 -9.64
C ASP A 2 -11.73 34.66 -8.26
N ILE A 3 -12.89 34.17 -7.86
CA ILE A 3 -13.03 33.36 -6.64
C ILE A 3 -12.24 32.09 -6.94
N LYS A 4 -11.02 31.99 -6.42
CA LYS A 4 -10.24 30.75 -6.45
C LYS A 4 -11.12 29.69 -5.82
N LYS A 5 -11.56 28.72 -6.61
CA LYS A 5 -12.36 27.61 -6.11
C LYS A 5 -11.56 26.88 -5.06
N GLU A 6 -12.12 26.71 -3.88
CA GLU A 6 -11.51 25.82 -2.89
C GLU A 6 -11.48 24.39 -3.44
N GLY A 7 -10.28 23.89 -3.67
CA GLY A 7 -10.06 22.56 -4.19
C GLY A 7 -10.23 22.44 -5.70
N SER A 8 -9.94 21.24 -6.22
CA SER A 8 -10.06 20.89 -7.63
C SER A 8 -11.04 19.74 -7.83
N LEU A 9 -11.85 19.83 -8.89
CA LEU A 9 -12.70 18.74 -9.39
C LEU A 9 -12.04 18.01 -10.56
N ALA A 10 -10.83 18.42 -10.98
CA ALA A 10 -10.08 17.71 -12.01
C ALA A 10 -9.67 16.32 -11.54
N ALA A 11 -9.49 15.41 -12.49
CA ALA A 11 -8.92 14.10 -12.18
C ALA A 11 -7.52 14.29 -11.60
N PRO A 12 -7.18 13.57 -10.50
CA PRO A 12 -5.84 13.66 -9.94
C PRO A 12 -4.76 13.33 -10.97
N THR A 13 -3.72 14.14 -10.98
CA THR A 13 -2.47 13.85 -11.71
C THR A 13 -1.36 13.60 -10.69
N ARG A 14 -0.36 12.82 -11.07
CA ARG A 14 0.76 12.53 -10.16
C ARG A 14 2.06 12.62 -10.92
N ASP A 15 2.97 13.42 -10.39
CA ASP A 15 4.31 13.53 -10.93
C ASP A 15 5.13 12.28 -10.63
N ILE A 16 6.05 11.95 -11.52
CA ILE A 16 7.00 10.87 -11.31
C ILE A 16 7.94 11.31 -10.18
N VAL A 17 8.07 10.45 -9.17
CA VAL A 17 8.98 10.69 -8.05
C VAL A 17 10.43 10.52 -8.51
N ASP A 18 11.21 11.59 -8.43
CA ASP A 18 12.67 11.51 -8.63
C ASP A 18 13.38 11.09 -7.33
N TRP A 19 13.30 9.79 -7.05
CA TRP A 19 13.87 9.19 -5.84
C TRP A 19 15.41 9.15 -5.84
N ASN A 20 16.06 9.48 -6.96
CA ASN A 20 17.52 9.60 -7.09
C ASN A 20 18.02 11.05 -6.90
N SER A 21 17.13 12.03 -6.78
CA SER A 21 17.56 13.41 -6.57
C SER A 21 18.16 13.61 -5.18
N ASP A 22 19.15 14.51 -5.10
CA ASP A 22 19.76 14.88 -3.81
C ASP A 22 18.73 15.45 -2.82
N GLU A 23 17.69 16.09 -3.35
CA GLU A 23 16.61 16.68 -2.56
C GLU A 23 15.71 15.61 -1.93
N TYR A 24 15.51 14.46 -2.58
CA TYR A 24 14.57 13.44 -2.11
C TYR A 24 14.87 12.93 -0.71
N LEU A 25 16.17 12.71 -0.39
CA LEU A 25 16.63 12.26 0.92
C LEU A 25 17.17 13.40 1.80
N ASN A 26 17.07 14.66 1.35
CA ASN A 26 17.51 15.79 2.14
C ASN A 26 16.57 16.00 3.35
N GLU A 27 17.12 15.92 4.55
CA GLU A 27 16.36 16.00 5.80
C GLU A 27 15.61 17.33 5.94
N LYS A 28 16.27 18.45 5.60
CA LYS A 28 15.66 19.78 5.74
C LYS A 28 14.52 19.99 4.74
N ALA A 29 14.73 19.56 3.49
CA ALA A 29 13.69 19.62 2.46
C ALA A 29 12.50 18.71 2.79
N LEU A 30 12.77 17.54 3.36
CA LEU A 30 11.73 16.62 3.81
C LEU A 30 10.94 17.18 5.00
N ASP A 31 11.63 17.73 6.01
CA ASP A 31 10.97 18.35 7.17
C ASP A 31 10.08 19.53 6.73
N ALA A 32 10.59 20.41 5.88
CA ALA A 32 9.80 21.52 5.34
C ALA A 32 8.56 21.04 4.57
N GLU A 33 8.68 20.00 3.75
CA GLU A 33 7.56 19.45 3.01
C GLU A 33 6.55 18.72 3.90
N MET A 34 7.00 18.00 4.95
CA MET A 34 6.14 17.42 5.98
C MET A 34 5.28 18.52 6.63
N ARG A 35 5.91 19.60 7.11
CA ARG A 35 5.19 20.71 7.73
C ARG A 35 4.22 21.38 6.76
N ARG A 36 4.66 21.65 5.54
CA ARG A 36 3.81 22.27 4.52
C ARG A 36 2.53 21.46 4.24
N GLN A 37 2.67 20.15 4.01
CA GLN A 37 1.49 19.31 3.74
C GLN A 37 0.63 19.11 4.99
N PHE A 38 1.24 18.94 6.15
CA PHE A 38 0.51 18.77 7.41
C PHE A 38 -0.31 20.01 7.77
N GLU A 39 0.20 21.21 7.50
CA GLU A 39 -0.56 22.46 7.66
C GLU A 39 -1.82 22.50 6.82
N VAL A 40 -1.72 22.14 5.54
CA VAL A 40 -2.89 22.06 4.65
C VAL A 40 -3.86 20.97 5.11
N CYS A 41 -3.35 19.80 5.51
CA CYS A 41 -4.17 18.69 6.00
C CYS A 41 -4.89 19.06 7.30
N HIS A 42 -4.21 19.73 8.24
CA HIS A 42 -4.78 20.19 9.51
C HIS A 42 -5.86 21.25 9.28
N SER A 43 -5.61 22.24 8.44
CA SER A 43 -6.59 23.27 8.11
C SER A 43 -7.85 22.70 7.43
N CYS A 44 -7.71 21.63 6.63
CA CYS A 44 -8.81 21.02 5.90
C CYS A 44 -9.56 19.93 6.68
N ARG A 45 -8.86 19.06 7.39
CA ARG A 45 -9.35 17.91 8.20
C ARG A 45 -10.33 16.94 7.50
N ARG A 46 -10.48 17.02 6.18
CA ARG A 46 -11.46 16.24 5.42
C ARG A 46 -11.22 14.72 5.53
N CYS A 47 -9.98 14.31 5.76
CA CYS A 47 -9.56 12.92 5.85
C CYS A 47 -9.60 12.32 7.28
N PHE A 48 -10.15 13.05 8.25
CA PHE A 48 -10.16 12.65 9.67
C PHE A 48 -10.64 11.19 9.88
N ASN A 49 -11.66 10.76 9.18
CA ASN A 49 -12.26 9.42 9.32
C ASN A 49 -11.76 8.39 8.29
N LEU A 50 -10.69 8.69 7.56
CA LEU A 50 -10.25 7.82 6.46
C LEU A 50 -9.30 6.71 6.92
N CYS A 51 -8.37 7.05 7.82
CA CYS A 51 -7.41 6.11 8.42
C CYS A 51 -6.84 6.71 9.71
N ASP A 52 -6.06 5.93 10.47
CA ASP A 52 -5.51 6.34 11.76
C ASP A 52 -4.41 7.43 11.66
N SER A 53 -3.82 7.62 10.50
CA SER A 53 -2.74 8.60 10.29
C SER A 53 -3.20 10.05 10.50
N PHE A 54 -4.41 10.37 10.01
CA PHE A 54 -4.94 11.74 10.10
C PHE A 54 -5.42 12.14 11.49
N PRO A 55 -6.22 11.33 12.23
CA PRO A 55 -6.50 11.63 13.63
C PRO A 55 -5.23 11.83 14.45
N THR A 56 -4.25 10.94 14.29
CA THR A 56 -2.97 11.06 15.00
C THR A 56 -2.25 12.37 14.69
N LEU A 57 -2.24 12.80 13.43
CA LEU A 57 -1.67 14.10 13.05
C LEU A 57 -2.41 15.26 13.73
N PHE A 58 -3.74 15.22 13.68
CA PHE A 58 -4.56 16.31 14.20
C PHE A 58 -4.50 16.39 15.71
N ASP A 59 -4.54 15.25 16.42
CA ASP A 59 -4.39 15.18 17.87
C ASP A 59 -3.03 15.75 18.31
N PHE A 60 -1.93 15.40 17.61
CA PHE A 60 -0.61 15.97 17.92
C PHE A 60 -0.52 17.48 17.73
N ILE A 61 -1.24 18.04 16.78
CA ILE A 61 -1.28 19.49 16.58
C ILE A 61 -2.17 20.14 17.64
N ASP A 62 -3.38 19.61 17.85
CA ASP A 62 -4.37 20.16 18.78
C ASP A 62 -3.87 20.10 20.25
N ASP A 63 -3.10 19.08 20.60
CA ASP A 63 -2.48 18.91 21.93
C ASP A 63 -1.17 19.69 22.09
N SER A 64 -0.66 20.31 21.03
CA SER A 64 0.60 21.06 21.10
C SER A 64 0.42 22.44 21.74
N PRO A 65 1.49 23.03 22.32
CA PRO A 65 1.38 24.28 23.10
C PRO A 65 0.81 25.48 22.32
N ASN A 66 1.06 25.54 21.02
CA ASN A 66 0.61 26.64 20.16
C ASN A 66 -0.43 26.19 19.13
N GLU A 67 -0.94 24.95 19.23
CA GLU A 67 -1.83 24.34 18.24
C GLU A 67 -1.28 24.47 16.81
N SER A 68 0.04 24.25 16.66
CA SER A 68 0.79 24.54 15.44
C SER A 68 1.57 23.34 14.95
N VAL A 69 1.65 23.20 13.62
CA VAL A 69 2.53 22.22 12.96
C VAL A 69 4.01 22.45 13.31
N ASP A 70 4.37 23.68 13.66
CA ASP A 70 5.76 24.02 14.06
C ASP A 70 6.18 23.37 15.38
N ASP A 71 5.22 23.02 16.22
CA ASP A 71 5.50 22.32 17.49
C ASP A 71 5.76 20.82 17.29
N LEU A 72 5.49 20.28 16.10
CA LEU A 72 5.69 18.87 15.83
C LEU A 72 7.15 18.48 15.78
N THR A 73 7.46 17.38 16.45
CA THR A 73 8.79 16.77 16.50
C THR A 73 8.94 15.69 15.45
N LYS A 74 10.19 15.26 15.20
CA LYS A 74 10.47 14.07 14.34
C LYS A 74 9.74 12.81 14.80
N LYS A 75 9.54 12.65 16.11
CA LYS A 75 8.79 11.51 16.65
C LYS A 75 7.33 11.54 16.22
N HIS A 76 6.70 12.72 16.23
CA HIS A 76 5.35 12.88 15.72
C HIS A 76 5.26 12.54 14.23
N PHE A 77 6.24 12.93 13.42
CA PHE A 77 6.31 12.54 12.00
C PHE A 77 6.43 11.03 11.81
N GLU A 78 7.24 10.36 12.63
CA GLU A 78 7.38 8.90 12.64
C GLU A 78 6.03 8.24 12.96
N ASP A 79 5.37 8.65 14.01
CA ASP A 79 4.10 8.05 14.47
C ASP A 79 2.97 8.24 13.43
N VAL A 80 2.88 9.41 12.80
CA VAL A 80 1.93 9.66 11.70
C VAL A 80 2.24 8.79 10.49
N THR A 81 3.53 8.68 10.15
CA THR A 81 3.99 7.88 9.00
C THR A 81 3.74 6.39 9.22
N ASP A 82 3.97 5.87 10.42
CA ASP A 82 3.80 4.46 10.75
C ASP A 82 2.34 4.01 10.63
N LYS A 83 1.40 4.91 10.89
CA LYS A 83 -0.04 4.65 10.75
C LYS A 83 -0.56 4.74 9.30
N CYS A 84 0.24 5.26 8.39
CA CYS A 84 -0.13 5.32 6.98
C CYS A 84 0.06 3.95 6.29
N THR A 85 -0.99 3.42 5.69
CA THR A 85 -0.95 2.13 4.98
C THR A 85 -0.60 2.26 3.49
N LEU A 86 -0.29 3.47 3.00
CA LEU A 86 -0.01 3.77 1.58
C LEU A 86 -1.13 3.30 0.62
N CYS A 87 -2.39 3.32 1.07
CA CYS A 87 -3.53 2.83 0.29
C CYS A 87 -4.04 3.81 -0.78
N ASP A 88 -3.47 5.01 -0.87
CA ASP A 88 -3.84 6.08 -1.81
C ASP A 88 -5.28 6.63 -1.70
N MET A 89 -6.09 6.16 -0.78
CA MET A 89 -7.49 6.59 -0.67
C MET A 89 -7.63 8.11 -0.45
N CYS A 90 -6.75 8.71 0.35
CA CYS A 90 -6.75 10.16 0.56
C CYS A 90 -6.43 10.91 -0.74
N PHE A 91 -5.50 10.43 -1.54
CA PHE A 91 -5.11 11.03 -2.81
C PHE A 91 -6.20 10.86 -3.88
N MET A 92 -6.68 9.63 -4.07
CA MET A 92 -7.56 9.29 -5.19
C MET A 92 -9.01 9.75 -5.02
N THR A 93 -9.52 9.84 -3.78
CA THR A 93 -10.97 9.99 -3.58
C THR A 93 -11.38 11.13 -2.66
N LYS A 94 -10.50 11.66 -1.82
CA LYS A 94 -10.87 12.61 -0.78
C LYS A 94 -10.25 14.00 -0.90
N CYS A 95 -8.98 14.09 -1.28
CA CYS A 95 -8.25 15.34 -1.22
C CYS A 95 -8.58 16.26 -2.41
N PRO A 96 -9.10 17.47 -2.17
CA PRO A 96 -9.33 18.44 -3.24
C PRO A 96 -8.06 19.21 -3.65
N TYR A 97 -6.96 18.98 -2.95
CA TYR A 97 -5.69 19.73 -3.09
C TYR A 97 -4.57 18.92 -3.75
N VAL A 98 -4.91 17.74 -4.28
CA VAL A 98 -3.96 16.95 -5.07
C VAL A 98 -3.67 17.62 -6.42
N PRO A 99 -2.54 17.36 -7.06
CA PRO A 99 -2.28 17.85 -8.41
C PRO A 99 -3.47 17.58 -9.36
N PRO A 100 -3.86 18.52 -10.21
CA PRO A 100 -3.16 19.76 -10.59
C PRO A 100 -3.43 20.99 -9.71
N HIS A 101 -3.92 20.83 -8.50
CA HIS A 101 -4.13 21.95 -7.59
C HIS A 101 -2.79 22.57 -7.13
N GLU A 102 -2.75 23.91 -6.95
CA GLU A 102 -1.53 24.66 -6.60
C GLU A 102 -0.87 24.18 -5.28
N PHE A 103 -1.64 23.63 -4.33
CA PHE A 103 -1.09 23.09 -3.08
C PHE A 103 -0.32 21.78 -3.27
N ASN A 104 -0.52 21.10 -4.39
CA ASN A 104 0.21 19.91 -4.79
C ASN A 104 0.38 18.89 -3.63
N ILE A 105 -0.73 18.50 -3.00
CA ILE A 105 -0.71 17.56 -1.88
C ILE A 105 -0.63 16.14 -2.37
N ASP A 106 0.43 15.43 -1.98
CA ASP A 106 0.57 13.98 -2.18
C ASP A 106 1.02 13.32 -0.86
N PHE A 107 0.08 13.19 0.06
CA PHE A 107 0.34 12.63 1.38
C PHE A 107 0.92 11.20 1.32
N PRO A 108 0.41 10.26 0.50
CA PRO A 108 0.98 8.92 0.43
C PRO A 108 2.43 8.90 -0.04
N HIS A 109 2.78 9.69 -1.09
CA HIS A 109 4.17 9.78 -1.55
C HIS A 109 5.07 10.48 -0.53
N LEU A 110 4.56 11.45 0.22
CA LEU A 110 5.30 12.06 1.32
C LEU A 110 5.62 11.05 2.42
N MET A 111 4.65 10.20 2.80
CA MET A 111 4.87 9.12 3.78
C MET A 111 5.87 8.07 3.26
N LEU A 112 5.79 7.74 1.97
CA LEU A 112 6.75 6.86 1.33
C LEU A 112 8.17 7.46 1.35
N ARG A 113 8.30 8.76 1.02
CA ARG A 113 9.56 9.51 1.08
C ARG A 113 10.15 9.50 2.48
N TYR A 114 9.33 9.73 3.52
CA TYR A 114 9.78 9.70 4.90
C TYR A 114 10.27 8.31 5.33
N ARG A 115 9.57 7.23 4.95
CA ARG A 115 10.03 5.85 5.18
C ARG A 115 11.34 5.54 4.48
N THR A 116 11.50 6.01 3.25
CA THR A 116 12.76 5.85 2.50
C THR A 116 13.92 6.57 3.20
N TYR A 117 13.67 7.77 3.73
CA TYR A 117 14.63 8.50 4.55
C TYR A 117 15.00 7.72 5.82
N GLN A 118 14.01 7.20 6.57
CA GLN A 118 14.24 6.38 7.77
C GLN A 118 15.06 5.13 7.44
N GLU A 119 14.75 4.45 6.33
CA GLU A 119 15.50 3.27 5.87
C GLU A 119 16.97 3.62 5.57
N ASN A 120 17.19 4.74 4.88
CA ASN A 120 18.54 5.21 4.56
C ASN A 120 19.34 5.56 5.83
N GLN A 121 18.67 6.07 6.86
CA GLN A 121 19.26 6.29 8.20
C GLN A 121 19.44 5.01 9.01
N LYS A 122 19.11 3.83 8.46
CA LYS A 122 19.15 2.52 9.12
C LYS A 122 18.33 2.44 10.43
N LYS A 123 17.27 3.25 10.52
CA LYS A 123 16.40 3.30 11.70
C LYS A 123 15.32 2.20 11.69
N LEU A 124 15.01 1.64 10.52
CA LEU A 124 14.01 0.57 10.42
C LEU A 124 14.55 -0.76 10.98
N SER A 125 13.72 -1.46 11.73
CA SER A 125 14.04 -2.77 12.26
C SER A 125 14.23 -3.80 11.12
N LYS A 126 14.98 -4.88 11.39
CA LYS A 126 15.22 -5.94 10.40
C LYS A 126 13.95 -6.72 10.05
N ILE A 127 13.00 -6.81 10.97
CA ILE A 127 11.78 -7.64 10.82
C ILE A 127 10.89 -7.14 9.69
N PRO A 128 10.47 -5.86 9.61
CA PRO A 128 9.72 -5.33 8.47
C PRO A 128 10.43 -5.56 7.12
N LYS A 129 11.75 -5.42 7.07
CA LYS A 129 12.54 -5.68 5.86
C LYS A 129 12.47 -7.13 5.41
N GLU A 130 12.53 -8.07 6.35
CA GLU A 130 12.42 -9.49 6.03
C GLU A 130 10.99 -9.88 5.63
N LEU A 131 9.97 -9.30 6.25
CA LEU A 131 8.57 -9.51 5.89
C LEU A 131 8.23 -8.94 4.51
N ALA A 132 8.82 -7.81 4.13
CA ALA A 132 8.63 -7.19 2.82
C ALA A 132 9.17 -8.02 1.65
N LYS A 133 10.04 -9.02 1.90
CA LYS A 133 10.55 -9.93 0.86
C LYS A 133 9.52 -11.01 0.48
N VAL A 134 8.33 -10.57 0.05
CA VAL A 134 7.14 -11.40 -0.13
C VAL A 134 7.39 -12.57 -1.09
N ASP A 135 8.02 -12.33 -2.24
CA ASP A 135 8.28 -13.36 -3.24
C ASP A 135 9.25 -14.43 -2.74
N ARG A 136 10.31 -14.03 -2.03
CA ARG A 136 11.24 -14.95 -1.37
C ARG A 136 10.52 -15.80 -0.33
N ASN A 137 9.74 -15.14 0.54
CA ASN A 137 9.03 -15.81 1.62
C ASN A 137 7.99 -16.80 1.09
N ALA A 138 7.27 -16.43 0.02
CA ALA A 138 6.33 -17.32 -0.65
C ALA A 138 7.04 -18.50 -1.32
N SER A 139 8.19 -18.28 -1.94
CA SER A 139 8.99 -19.36 -2.56
C SER A 139 9.46 -20.37 -1.52
N LEU A 140 9.93 -19.90 -0.37
CA LEU A 140 10.30 -20.76 0.75
C LEU A 140 9.10 -21.53 1.32
N ALA A 141 7.97 -20.86 1.53
CA ALA A 141 6.76 -21.49 2.05
C ALA A 141 6.21 -22.58 1.12
N ARG A 142 6.40 -22.43 -0.20
CA ARG A 142 5.99 -23.43 -1.20
C ARG A 142 6.81 -24.72 -1.18
N LEU A 143 8.00 -24.73 -0.61
CA LEU A 143 8.74 -25.97 -0.42
C LEU A 143 7.97 -26.96 0.46
N SER A 144 7.26 -26.46 1.47
CA SER A 144 6.36 -27.25 2.31
C SER A 144 5.16 -26.41 2.79
N PRO A 145 4.13 -26.20 1.93
CA PRO A 145 2.99 -25.35 2.27
C PRO A 145 2.23 -25.84 3.51
N SER A 146 2.18 -27.15 3.71
CA SER A 146 1.51 -27.74 4.88
C SER A 146 2.19 -27.31 6.19
N ILE A 147 3.52 -27.32 6.25
CA ILE A 147 4.28 -26.89 7.43
C ILE A 147 4.16 -25.39 7.61
N ALA A 148 4.33 -24.60 6.53
CA ALA A 148 4.21 -23.15 6.58
C ALA A 148 2.82 -22.70 7.08
N ASN A 149 1.78 -23.30 6.54
CA ASN A 149 0.40 -23.00 6.92
C ASN A 149 0.03 -23.51 8.33
N TRP A 150 0.59 -24.63 8.74
CA TRP A 150 0.43 -25.12 10.10
C TRP A 150 1.11 -24.21 11.12
N SER A 151 2.33 -23.76 10.83
CA SER A 151 3.08 -22.89 11.75
C SER A 151 2.47 -21.50 11.87
N SER A 152 1.78 -21.00 10.82
CA SER A 152 1.13 -19.70 10.79
C SER A 152 -0.36 -19.73 11.21
N ASP A 153 -0.92 -20.90 11.49
CA ASP A 153 -2.33 -21.03 11.92
C ASP A 153 -2.55 -20.43 13.31
N LYS A 154 -3.52 -19.53 13.46
CA LYS A 154 -3.85 -18.86 14.72
C LYS A 154 -4.23 -19.85 15.86
N LYS A 155 -4.66 -21.06 15.52
CA LYS A 155 -4.95 -22.10 16.50
C LYS A 155 -3.70 -22.77 17.06
N ASN A 156 -2.57 -22.62 16.41
CA ASN A 156 -1.30 -23.22 16.82
C ASN A 156 -0.54 -22.30 17.78
N LYS A 157 -0.92 -22.35 19.06
CA LYS A 157 -0.30 -21.52 20.09
C LYS A 157 1.20 -21.79 20.30
N LEU A 158 1.69 -23.00 19.95
CA LEU A 158 3.10 -23.34 20.10
C LEU A 158 4.01 -22.53 19.18
N THR A 159 3.56 -22.20 17.99
CA THR A 159 4.32 -21.42 17.00
C THR A 159 3.95 -19.95 17.01
N ARG A 160 2.67 -19.62 17.28
CA ARG A 160 2.16 -18.25 17.22
C ARG A 160 2.66 -17.35 18.35
N SER A 161 2.73 -17.87 19.59
CA SER A 161 3.24 -17.08 20.73
C SER A 161 4.72 -16.70 20.56
N PRO A 162 5.65 -17.59 20.17
CA PRO A 162 7.00 -17.20 19.83
C PRO A 162 7.09 -16.25 18.62
N LEU A 163 6.23 -16.42 17.61
CA LEU A 163 6.18 -15.54 16.44
C LEU A 163 5.81 -14.12 16.84
N GLU A 164 4.80 -13.94 17.68
CA GLU A 164 4.40 -12.64 18.22
C GLU A 164 5.54 -11.96 18.96
N LEU A 165 6.24 -12.68 19.84
CA LEU A 165 7.36 -12.14 20.59
C LEU A 165 8.52 -11.70 19.67
N MET A 166 8.76 -12.43 18.59
CA MET A 166 9.87 -12.15 17.66
C MET A 166 9.54 -11.08 16.63
N THR A 167 8.29 -11.01 16.15
CA THR A 167 7.91 -10.21 14.99
C THR A 167 6.95 -9.08 15.32
N GLY A 168 6.31 -9.09 16.49
CA GLY A 168 5.23 -8.17 16.84
C GLY A 168 3.90 -8.48 16.15
N ILE A 169 3.81 -9.57 15.38
CA ILE A 169 2.55 -9.99 14.75
C ILE A 169 1.67 -10.66 15.80
N ASP A 170 0.51 -10.06 16.07
CA ASP A 170 -0.45 -10.59 17.03
C ASP A 170 -0.74 -12.08 16.78
N LYS A 171 -0.69 -12.90 17.85
CA LYS A 171 -0.87 -14.35 17.77
C LYS A 171 -2.25 -14.75 17.27
N ASP A 172 -3.27 -13.92 17.49
CA ASP A 172 -4.65 -14.18 17.08
C ASP A 172 -4.97 -13.62 15.68
N ALA A 173 -4.03 -12.86 15.06
CA ALA A 173 -4.17 -12.38 13.69
C ALA A 173 -4.23 -13.55 12.70
N GLU A 174 -5.17 -13.48 11.75
CA GLU A 174 -5.28 -14.47 10.69
C GLU A 174 -4.30 -14.16 9.56
N LEU A 175 -3.31 -15.03 9.37
CA LEU A 175 -2.31 -14.86 8.32
C LEU A 175 -2.75 -15.57 7.03
N PRO A 176 -2.46 -14.98 5.86
CA PRO A 176 -2.75 -15.61 4.58
C PRO A 176 -2.04 -16.97 4.44
N LYS A 177 -2.76 -17.97 3.96
CA LYS A 177 -2.20 -19.31 3.70
C LYS A 177 -1.48 -19.33 2.35
N PHE A 178 -0.35 -20.02 2.30
CA PHE A 178 0.40 -20.20 1.06
C PHE A 178 -0.16 -21.37 0.24
N GLU A 179 -0.27 -21.17 -1.07
CA GLU A 179 -0.66 -22.20 -2.02
C GLU A 179 0.58 -22.94 -2.57
N LYS A 180 0.38 -24.20 -2.98
CA LYS A 180 1.45 -25.04 -3.52
C LYS A 180 2.00 -24.53 -4.85
N LYS A 181 1.12 -23.96 -5.70
CA LYS A 181 1.48 -23.39 -7.00
C LYS A 181 1.03 -21.93 -7.05
N SER A 182 1.82 -21.07 -7.69
CA SER A 182 1.40 -19.69 -7.92
C SER A 182 0.26 -19.63 -8.94
N PHE A 183 -0.54 -18.57 -8.86
CA PHE A 183 -1.55 -18.30 -9.89
C PHE A 183 -0.89 -18.17 -11.26
N HIS A 184 0.19 -17.41 -11.38
CA HIS A 184 0.88 -17.17 -12.64
C HIS A 184 1.42 -18.47 -13.26
N ASP A 185 2.11 -19.30 -12.46
CA ASP A 185 2.67 -20.58 -12.94
C ASP A 185 1.57 -21.57 -13.36
N ASN A 186 0.42 -21.51 -12.67
CA ASN A 186 -0.71 -22.40 -12.94
C ASN A 186 -1.71 -21.84 -13.95
N PHE A 187 -1.51 -20.60 -14.44
CA PHE A 187 -2.50 -19.92 -15.28
C PHE A 187 -2.88 -20.70 -16.55
N LYS A 188 -1.90 -21.32 -17.20
CA LYS A 188 -2.13 -22.15 -18.40
C LYS A 188 -3.04 -23.35 -18.16
N ASN A 189 -3.15 -23.81 -16.91
CA ASN A 189 -4.01 -24.94 -16.53
C ASN A 189 -5.41 -24.48 -16.12
N ILE A 190 -5.65 -23.16 -16.03
CA ILE A 190 -6.97 -22.60 -15.75
C ILE A 190 -7.77 -22.66 -17.06
N SER A 191 -8.97 -23.27 -16.98
CA SER A 191 -9.82 -23.41 -18.15
C SER A 191 -10.20 -22.08 -18.77
N ASN A 192 -9.79 -21.85 -20.01
CA ASN A 192 -10.11 -20.64 -20.76
C ASN A 192 -11.22 -20.97 -21.79
N LYS A 193 -12.47 -20.90 -21.35
CA LYS A 193 -13.62 -21.00 -22.28
C LYS A 193 -14.02 -19.61 -22.77
N LEU A 194 -13.29 -19.12 -23.76
CA LEU A 194 -13.56 -17.80 -24.34
C LEU A 194 -14.90 -17.77 -25.04
N ASN A 195 -15.81 -16.91 -24.61
CA ASN A 195 -17.10 -16.71 -25.25
C ASN A 195 -16.95 -15.84 -26.52
N LYS A 196 -16.97 -16.50 -27.68
CA LYS A 196 -16.83 -15.82 -28.98
C LYS A 196 -18.04 -14.97 -29.38
N ASN A 197 -19.20 -15.19 -28.73
CA ASN A 197 -20.44 -14.48 -29.01
C ASN A 197 -20.68 -13.27 -28.10
N ALA A 198 -19.78 -13.03 -27.15
CA ALA A 198 -19.91 -11.90 -26.25
C ALA A 198 -19.52 -10.57 -26.90
N PRO A 199 -20.13 -9.43 -26.48
CA PRO A 199 -19.86 -8.11 -27.08
C PRO A 199 -18.40 -7.65 -27.00
N ALA A 200 -17.63 -8.15 -26.04
CA ALA A 200 -16.23 -7.80 -25.86
C ALA A 200 -15.26 -8.76 -26.57
N TYR A 201 -15.76 -9.67 -27.40
CA TYR A 201 -14.92 -10.62 -28.14
C TYR A 201 -13.88 -9.87 -29.01
N GLY A 202 -12.65 -10.37 -28.99
CA GLY A 202 -11.51 -9.78 -29.69
C GLY A 202 -10.67 -8.82 -28.84
N ARG A 203 -11.14 -8.43 -27.65
CA ARG A 203 -10.33 -7.68 -26.69
C ARG A 203 -9.35 -8.59 -25.97
N LYS A 204 -8.19 -8.02 -25.58
CA LYS A 204 -7.14 -8.73 -24.82
C LYS A 204 -6.80 -7.96 -23.57
N VAL A 205 -6.58 -8.65 -22.46
CA VAL A 205 -6.23 -8.08 -21.15
C VAL A 205 -5.10 -8.87 -20.49
N ALA A 206 -4.14 -8.18 -19.92
CA ALA A 206 -3.18 -8.77 -19.00
C ALA A 206 -3.70 -8.67 -17.55
N ILE A 207 -3.84 -9.82 -16.89
CA ILE A 207 -4.17 -9.87 -15.46
C ILE A 207 -2.85 -9.77 -14.69
N TYR A 208 -2.62 -8.62 -14.05
CA TYR A 208 -1.55 -8.48 -13.08
C TYR A 208 -2.00 -9.13 -11.76
N SER A 209 -1.49 -10.33 -11.50
CA SER A 209 -1.75 -11.01 -10.23
C SER A 209 -0.88 -10.40 -9.14
N THR A 210 -1.49 -9.69 -8.19
CA THR A 210 -0.77 -9.20 -7.01
C THR A 210 -0.12 -10.34 -6.23
N CYS A 211 0.80 -10.04 -5.32
CA CYS A 211 1.44 -11.07 -4.49
C CYS A 211 0.41 -11.94 -3.75
N TYR A 212 -0.68 -11.34 -3.26
CA TYR A 212 -1.74 -12.07 -2.57
C TYR A 212 -2.45 -13.08 -3.50
N VAL A 213 -2.87 -12.66 -4.68
CA VAL A 213 -3.51 -13.55 -5.66
C VAL A 213 -2.51 -14.60 -6.16
N ASN A 214 -1.27 -14.20 -6.37
CA ASN A 214 -0.26 -15.10 -6.90
C ASN A 214 0.17 -16.19 -5.91
N HIS A 215 0.24 -15.88 -4.62
CA HIS A 215 0.85 -16.77 -3.64
C HIS A 215 -0.13 -17.38 -2.63
N ASN A 216 -1.26 -16.70 -2.35
CA ASN A 216 -2.11 -17.01 -1.22
C ASN A 216 -3.56 -17.32 -1.61
N ASN A 217 -4.09 -16.72 -2.69
CA ASN A 217 -5.48 -16.93 -3.10
C ASN A 217 -5.65 -16.88 -4.63
N SER A 218 -5.18 -17.92 -5.30
CA SER A 218 -5.29 -18.07 -6.76
C SER A 218 -6.72 -18.15 -7.27
N LYS A 219 -7.68 -18.48 -6.40
CA LYS A 219 -9.11 -18.56 -6.76
C LYS A 219 -9.67 -17.20 -7.19
N VAL A 220 -9.19 -16.10 -6.60
CA VAL A 220 -9.60 -14.74 -7.00
C VAL A 220 -9.16 -14.46 -8.45
N GLY A 221 -7.92 -14.78 -8.78
CA GLY A 221 -7.41 -14.64 -10.15
C GLY A 221 -8.15 -15.51 -11.14
N ALA A 222 -8.45 -16.76 -10.76
CA ALA A 222 -9.23 -17.67 -11.59
C ALA A 222 -10.66 -17.18 -11.82
N ALA A 223 -11.31 -16.62 -10.81
CA ALA A 223 -12.64 -16.03 -10.94
C ALA A 223 -12.61 -14.81 -11.89
N ALA A 224 -11.63 -13.92 -11.72
CA ALA A 224 -11.46 -12.78 -12.62
C ALA A 224 -11.23 -13.21 -14.07
N ASN A 225 -10.38 -14.21 -14.29
CA ASN A 225 -10.17 -14.82 -15.60
C ASN A 225 -11.47 -15.36 -16.20
N ASN A 226 -12.25 -16.10 -15.43
CA ASN A 226 -13.52 -16.68 -15.89
C ASN A 226 -14.54 -15.60 -16.27
N VAL A 227 -14.65 -14.53 -15.49
CA VAL A 227 -15.54 -13.38 -15.79
C VAL A 227 -15.11 -12.70 -17.09
N LEU A 228 -13.83 -12.44 -17.27
CA LEU A 228 -13.30 -11.82 -18.49
C LEU A 228 -13.56 -12.71 -19.72
N ASN A 229 -13.24 -13.99 -19.64
CA ASN A 229 -13.48 -14.95 -20.75
C ASN A 229 -14.97 -15.14 -21.06
N PHE A 230 -15.84 -15.12 -20.03
CA PHE A 230 -17.30 -15.17 -20.23
C PHE A 230 -17.79 -13.95 -21.02
N ASN A 231 -17.18 -12.77 -20.79
CA ASN A 231 -17.47 -11.55 -21.55
C ASN A 231 -16.71 -11.46 -22.89
N GLY A 232 -15.99 -12.50 -23.31
CA GLY A 232 -15.31 -12.56 -24.61
C GLY A 232 -13.92 -11.92 -24.62
N VAL A 233 -13.37 -11.57 -23.47
CA VAL A 233 -12.03 -10.98 -23.36
C VAL A 233 -10.99 -12.07 -23.21
N ASP A 234 -10.03 -12.12 -24.12
CA ASP A 234 -8.87 -13.02 -24.03
C ASP A 234 -7.88 -12.52 -22.97
N THR A 235 -7.32 -13.42 -22.19
CA THR A 235 -6.55 -13.07 -21.00
C THR A 235 -5.18 -13.72 -20.99
N ILE A 236 -4.21 -12.97 -20.52
CA ILE A 236 -2.89 -13.47 -20.13
C ILE A 236 -2.63 -13.12 -18.67
N SER A 237 -1.80 -13.90 -17.99
CA SER A 237 -1.33 -13.56 -16.65
C SER A 237 0.06 -12.95 -16.71
N THR A 238 0.29 -11.92 -15.93
CA THR A 238 1.62 -11.31 -15.72
C THR A 238 1.90 -11.14 -14.23
N TYR A 239 3.12 -11.44 -13.83
CA TYR A 239 3.61 -11.23 -12.46
C TYR A 239 5.10 -10.92 -12.48
N PRO A 240 5.49 -9.66 -12.69
CA PRO A 240 6.91 -9.27 -12.65
C PRO A 240 7.48 -9.20 -11.23
N GLY A 241 6.61 -9.19 -10.21
CA GLY A 241 6.96 -9.11 -8.80
C GLY A 241 5.88 -8.45 -7.95
N CYS A 242 6.15 -8.24 -6.65
CA CYS A 242 5.26 -7.49 -5.76
C CYS A 242 5.17 -6.03 -6.23
N CYS A 243 3.99 -5.43 -6.10
CA CYS A 243 3.76 -4.02 -6.48
C CYS A 243 4.16 -3.01 -5.39
N GLY A 244 4.62 -3.48 -4.23
CA GLY A 244 5.02 -2.64 -3.10
C GLY A 244 4.01 -2.54 -1.99
#